data_aff3ee96e01fed59ba6b467985c06cff
#
_entry.id   aff3ee96e01fed59ba6b467985c06cff
#
_cell.length_a   1.000
_cell.length_b   1.000
_cell.length_c   1.000
_cell.angle_alpha   90.00
_cell.angle_beta   90.00
_cell.angle_gamma   90.00
#
_symmetry.space_group_name_H-M   'P 1'
#
loop_
_entity.id
_entity.type
_entity.pdbx_description
1 polymer ?
#
loop_
_entity_poly.entity_id
_entity_poly.type
_entity_poly.pdbx_seq_one_letter_code
_entity_poly.pdbx_strand_id
1 'polypeptide(L)'
;MGGLFMEIRVLKYFLAVVREESISAAAEYLHITQPTLSRQMKELEEELGVRLLNRGKKNRKITLTDEGMLLRQRAEEIVTLADKTEAEFHTADEIISGDIYIGGGETDAMRLIARAARKLQEDYPLIKYHLFSGNADDVAERLDKGLLDFGIFIEPANMEKYDYLRLPAADTWGVLMRKDSPLARLDHIEIRHLKEVPLITSQQSMISNEFSGWGRHDFDQLNIVATYNLVYNASLLVAEGLGYALCLDKLVNTTGNSELCFKPLEPRLEAHLNLVWKKYHVFSKACEKFLEKVQNEFHIHI
;
A
#
# COMPACT_ATOMS: atom_id res chain seq x y z
N MET A 1 0.90 -27.45 31.82
CA MET A 1 0.88 -26.80 30.50
C MET A 1 0.32 -25.40 30.70
N GLY A 2 1.19 -24.40 30.94
CA GLY A 2 0.81 -23.00 30.97
C GLY A 2 0.54 -22.57 29.52
N GLY A 3 -0.70 -22.23 29.22
CA GLY A 3 -1.05 -21.68 27.91
C GLY A 3 -0.32 -20.36 27.70
N LEU A 4 0.22 -20.17 26.52
CA LEU A 4 0.80 -18.89 26.09
C LEU A 4 -0.36 -17.86 26.05
N PHE A 5 -0.41 -16.93 27.01
CA PHE A 5 -1.43 -15.88 27.05
C PHE A 5 -0.79 -14.54 26.67
N MET A 6 -0.42 -14.41 25.40
CA MET A 6 0.00 -13.11 24.85
C MET A 6 -1.23 -12.19 24.73
N GLU A 7 -1.43 -11.31 25.72
CA GLU A 7 -2.53 -10.37 25.71
C GLU A 7 -2.29 -9.23 24.71
N ILE A 8 -3.33 -8.82 23.97
CA ILE A 8 -3.28 -7.67 23.03
C ILE A 8 -2.75 -6.40 23.71
N ARG A 9 -3.13 -6.19 24.97
CA ARG A 9 -2.64 -5.07 25.79
C ARG A 9 -1.11 -5.10 25.94
N VAL A 10 -0.52 -6.27 26.13
CA VAL A 10 0.94 -6.41 26.26
C VAL A 10 1.65 -6.14 24.94
N LEU A 11 1.02 -6.51 23.81
CA LEU A 11 1.53 -6.12 22.49
C LEU A 11 1.50 -4.60 22.27
N LYS A 12 0.42 -3.93 22.69
CA LYS A 12 0.35 -2.44 22.68
C LYS A 12 1.47 -1.83 23.53
N TYR A 13 1.75 -2.40 24.70
CA TYR A 13 2.87 -1.98 25.55
C TYR A 13 4.23 -2.17 24.88
N PHE A 14 4.46 -3.33 24.27
CA PHE A 14 5.66 -3.59 23.51
C PHE A 14 5.86 -2.60 22.37
N LEU A 15 4.85 -2.34 21.58
CA LEU A 15 4.89 -1.34 20.49
C LEU A 15 5.18 0.08 21.01
N ALA A 16 4.64 0.46 22.16
CA ALA A 16 4.96 1.74 22.78
C ALA A 16 6.44 1.82 23.21
N VAL A 17 7.01 0.74 23.78
CA VAL A 17 8.43 0.67 24.13
C VAL A 17 9.32 0.79 22.90
N VAL A 18 8.93 0.13 21.80
CA VAL A 18 9.65 0.19 20.53
C VAL A 18 9.65 1.62 19.97
N ARG A 19 8.50 2.28 19.98
CA ARG A 19 8.35 3.66 19.47
C ARG A 19 9.13 4.68 20.27
N GLU A 20 9.04 4.61 21.60
CA GLU A 20 9.69 5.57 22.50
C GLU A 20 11.19 5.24 22.74
N GLU A 21 11.68 4.08 22.30
CA GLU A 21 13.05 3.59 22.53
C GLU A 21 13.49 3.66 24.02
N SER A 22 12.52 3.74 24.94
CA SER A 22 12.71 3.94 26.37
C SER A 22 11.52 3.39 27.16
N ILE A 23 11.80 2.51 28.17
CA ILE A 23 10.73 2.01 29.03
C ILE A 23 10.10 3.15 29.86
N SER A 24 10.89 4.12 30.31
CA SER A 24 10.38 5.23 31.11
C SER A 24 9.47 6.15 30.29
N ALA A 25 9.87 6.54 29.08
CA ALA A 25 9.05 7.36 28.19
C ALA A 25 7.78 6.61 27.75
N ALA A 26 7.90 5.31 27.42
CA ALA A 26 6.74 4.49 27.09
C ALA A 26 5.75 4.34 28.26
N ALA A 27 6.25 4.20 29.49
CA ALA A 27 5.40 4.12 30.68
C ALA A 27 4.65 5.44 30.92
N GLU A 28 5.31 6.58 30.72
CA GLU A 28 4.68 7.90 30.78
C GLU A 28 3.59 8.06 29.72
N TYR A 29 3.92 7.71 28.46
CA TYR A 29 2.94 7.71 27.35
C TYR A 29 1.72 6.83 27.63
N LEU A 30 1.93 5.64 28.23
CA LEU A 30 0.88 4.68 28.56
C LEU A 30 0.14 5.00 29.88
N HIS A 31 0.54 6.04 30.60
CA HIS A 31 0.01 6.40 31.91
C HIS A 31 0.09 5.26 32.95
N ILE A 32 1.19 4.48 32.91
CA ILE A 32 1.47 3.42 33.87
C ILE A 32 2.85 3.62 34.52
N THR A 33 3.13 2.88 35.60
CA THR A 33 4.44 2.98 36.24
C THR A 33 5.53 2.22 35.45
N GLN A 34 6.73 2.77 35.42
CA GLN A 34 7.89 2.14 34.76
C GLN A 34 8.17 0.72 35.29
N PRO A 35 8.11 0.41 36.61
CA PRO A 35 8.27 -0.97 37.08
C PRO A 35 7.23 -1.95 36.52
N THR A 36 5.97 -1.50 36.39
CA THR A 36 4.90 -2.30 35.79
C THR A 36 5.21 -2.63 34.34
N LEU A 37 5.57 -1.63 33.52
CA LEU A 37 5.91 -1.85 32.12
C LEU A 37 7.15 -2.74 31.96
N SER A 38 8.18 -2.51 32.77
CA SER A 38 9.40 -3.33 32.75
C SER A 38 9.11 -4.79 33.08
N ARG A 39 8.23 -5.06 34.04
CA ARG A 39 7.79 -6.41 34.40
C ARG A 39 7.01 -7.06 33.24
N GLN A 40 6.06 -6.34 32.63
CA GLN A 40 5.29 -6.86 31.50
C GLN A 40 6.19 -7.22 30.30
N MET A 41 7.19 -6.42 30.00
CA MET A 41 8.17 -6.74 28.94
C MET A 41 8.99 -7.99 29.27
N LYS A 42 9.37 -8.15 30.56
CA LYS A 42 10.11 -9.33 30.99
C LYS A 42 9.24 -10.60 30.94
N GLU A 43 8.01 -10.53 31.39
CA GLU A 43 7.04 -11.62 31.34
C GLU A 43 6.79 -12.05 29.87
N LEU A 44 6.63 -11.10 28.94
CA LEU A 44 6.49 -11.37 27.52
C LEU A 44 7.72 -12.09 26.93
N GLU A 45 8.94 -11.66 27.28
CA GLU A 45 10.20 -12.32 26.87
C GLU A 45 10.29 -13.74 27.45
N GLU A 46 9.87 -13.94 28.71
CA GLU A 46 9.85 -15.24 29.37
C GLU A 46 8.81 -16.20 28.74
N GLU A 47 7.61 -15.70 28.42
CA GLU A 47 6.56 -16.47 27.76
C GLU A 47 6.98 -16.95 26.36
N LEU A 48 7.61 -16.07 25.59
CA LEU A 48 8.09 -16.38 24.24
C LEU A 48 9.41 -17.18 24.24
N GLY A 49 10.11 -17.23 25.37
CA GLY A 49 11.39 -17.90 25.51
C GLY A 49 12.54 -17.22 24.77
N VAL A 50 12.37 -15.95 24.38
CA VAL A 50 13.35 -15.19 23.61
C VAL A 50 13.54 -13.79 24.19
N ARG A 51 14.68 -13.15 23.87
CA ARG A 51 14.86 -11.72 24.14
C ARG A 51 14.34 -10.91 22.97
N LEU A 52 13.56 -9.88 23.28
CA LEU A 52 12.98 -8.96 22.30
C LEU A 52 13.73 -7.61 22.28
N LEU A 53 14.25 -7.22 23.46
CA LEU A 53 14.83 -5.90 23.68
C LEU A 53 16.31 -6.00 24.08
N ASN A 54 17.17 -5.29 23.37
CA ASN A 54 18.54 -5.02 23.78
C ASN A 54 18.55 -3.85 24.76
N ARG A 55 18.72 -4.15 26.05
CA ARG A 55 18.84 -3.14 27.11
C ARG A 55 20.28 -2.64 27.15
N GLY A 56 20.57 -1.49 26.57
CA GLY A 56 21.89 -0.88 26.64
C GLY A 56 22.33 -0.55 28.08
N LYS A 57 23.65 -0.39 28.32
CA LYS A 57 24.17 0.15 29.59
C LYS A 57 23.60 1.57 29.77
N LYS A 58 23.42 1.99 31.07
CA LYS A 58 22.87 3.28 31.52
C LYS A 58 22.95 4.38 30.45
N ASN A 59 21.81 4.96 30.04
CA ASN A 59 21.65 6.02 29.03
C ASN A 59 21.75 5.63 27.55
N ARG A 60 21.65 4.38 27.14
CA ARG A 60 21.49 4.01 25.73
C ARG A 60 20.02 3.69 25.41
N LYS A 61 19.59 4.10 24.23
CA LYS A 61 18.29 3.76 23.65
C LYS A 61 18.08 2.25 23.62
N ILE A 62 16.84 1.81 23.84
CA ILE A 62 16.43 0.42 23.65
C ILE A 62 16.42 0.15 22.14
N THR A 63 17.00 -0.98 21.75
CA THR A 63 16.92 -1.48 20.37
C THR A 63 16.29 -2.87 20.38
N LEU A 64 15.77 -3.28 19.23
CA LEU A 64 15.20 -4.61 19.04
C LEU A 64 16.28 -5.66 18.76
N THR A 65 16.02 -6.91 19.16
CA THR A 65 16.67 -8.09 18.60
C THR A 65 16.00 -8.48 17.28
N ASP A 66 16.50 -9.51 16.58
CA ASP A 66 15.86 -10.03 15.37
C ASP A 66 14.46 -10.59 15.70
N GLU A 67 14.31 -11.28 16.83
CA GLU A 67 13.03 -11.75 17.36
C GLU A 67 12.12 -10.57 17.74
N GLY A 68 12.69 -9.51 18.30
CA GLY A 68 11.96 -8.28 18.59
C GLY A 68 11.46 -7.58 17.32
N MET A 69 12.24 -7.59 16.24
CA MET A 69 11.79 -7.06 14.93
C MET A 69 10.66 -7.89 14.35
N LEU A 70 10.76 -9.22 14.43
CA LEU A 70 9.68 -10.11 14.02
C LEU A 70 8.40 -9.87 14.82
N LEU A 71 8.54 -9.82 16.17
CA LEU A 71 7.37 -9.56 17.02
C LEU A 71 6.75 -8.19 16.74
N ARG A 72 7.56 -7.14 16.50
CA ARG A 72 7.05 -5.82 16.14
C ARG A 72 6.12 -5.88 14.94
N GLN A 73 6.56 -6.50 13.85
CA GLN A 73 5.74 -6.65 12.65
C GLN A 73 4.41 -7.36 12.96
N ARG A 74 4.47 -8.49 13.68
CA ARG A 74 3.27 -9.27 14.02
C ARG A 74 2.37 -8.54 15.02
N ALA A 75 2.95 -7.85 15.98
CA ALA A 75 2.18 -7.07 16.96
C ALA A 75 1.43 -5.90 16.29
N GLU A 76 2.05 -5.21 15.34
CA GLU A 76 1.39 -4.16 14.54
C GLU A 76 0.17 -4.73 13.78
N GLU A 77 0.30 -5.90 13.15
CA GLU A 77 -0.79 -6.59 12.45
C GLU A 77 -1.93 -6.99 13.41
N ILE A 78 -1.60 -7.65 14.52
CA ILE A 78 -2.58 -8.15 15.50
C ILE A 78 -3.33 -6.99 16.17
N VAL A 79 -2.62 -5.95 16.59
CA VAL A 79 -3.22 -4.78 17.25
C VAL A 79 -4.14 -4.04 16.27
N THR A 80 -3.69 -3.83 15.02
CA THR A 80 -4.52 -3.19 14.00
C THR A 80 -5.81 -3.97 13.75
N LEU A 81 -5.72 -5.30 13.62
CA LEU A 81 -6.91 -6.14 13.40
C LEU A 81 -7.84 -6.15 14.62
N ALA A 82 -7.29 -6.18 15.83
CA ALA A 82 -8.08 -6.11 17.06
C ALA A 82 -8.80 -4.76 17.20
N ASP A 83 -8.12 -3.64 16.93
CA ASP A 83 -8.70 -2.30 16.97
C ASP A 83 -9.82 -2.14 15.92
N LYS A 84 -9.63 -2.68 14.70
CA LYS A 84 -10.69 -2.75 13.67
C LYS A 84 -11.89 -3.52 14.17
N THR A 85 -11.67 -4.73 14.70
CA THR A 85 -12.76 -5.60 15.20
C THR A 85 -13.54 -4.90 16.34
N GLU A 86 -12.83 -4.26 17.26
CA GLU A 86 -13.48 -3.52 18.35
C GLU A 86 -14.34 -2.37 17.81
N ALA A 87 -13.82 -1.60 16.85
CA ALA A 87 -14.53 -0.50 16.22
C ALA A 87 -15.82 -0.95 15.50
N GLU A 88 -15.82 -2.12 14.87
CA GLU A 88 -16.99 -2.69 14.18
C GLU A 88 -18.15 -2.97 15.11
N PHE A 89 -17.87 -3.36 16.38
CA PHE A 89 -18.90 -3.65 17.37
C PHE A 89 -19.37 -2.42 18.16
N HIS A 90 -18.61 -1.33 18.15
CA HIS A 90 -18.96 -0.10 18.91
C HIS A 90 -19.84 0.88 18.13
N THR A 91 -20.23 0.59 16.92
CA THR A 91 -21.12 1.45 16.13
C THR A 91 -22.54 1.40 16.69
N ALA A 92 -22.97 2.48 17.36
CA ALA A 92 -24.34 2.66 17.77
C ALA A 92 -25.28 2.70 16.55
N ASP A 93 -26.45 2.08 16.63
CA ASP A 93 -27.37 1.77 15.50
C ASP A 93 -27.84 2.97 14.66
N GLU A 94 -27.65 4.22 15.10
CA GLU A 94 -28.21 5.43 14.45
C GLU A 94 -27.18 6.27 13.70
N ILE A 95 -25.86 6.13 13.97
CA ILE A 95 -24.83 6.98 13.33
C ILE A 95 -23.82 6.11 12.59
N ILE A 96 -23.83 6.21 11.25
CA ILE A 96 -22.83 5.52 10.45
C ILE A 96 -21.49 6.22 10.58
N SER A 97 -20.54 5.52 11.17
CA SER A 97 -19.17 5.95 11.43
C SER A 97 -18.22 4.76 11.26
N GLY A 98 -16.92 5.00 11.25
CA GLY A 98 -15.89 3.97 11.23
C GLY A 98 -14.78 4.27 10.24
N ASP A 99 -13.89 3.33 10.15
CA ASP A 99 -12.68 3.43 9.33
C ASP A 99 -12.78 2.54 8.10
N ILE A 100 -12.33 3.03 6.95
CA ILE A 100 -12.28 2.30 5.68
C ILE A 100 -10.81 2.24 5.23
N TYR A 101 -10.29 1.04 5.07
CA TYR A 101 -8.90 0.79 4.70
C TYR A 101 -8.80 0.37 3.25
N ILE A 102 -8.12 1.16 2.43
CA ILE A 102 -8.02 0.97 0.98
C ILE A 102 -6.55 0.85 0.59
N GLY A 103 -6.16 -0.23 -0.08
CA GLY A 103 -4.82 -0.43 -0.63
C GLY A 103 -4.78 -0.31 -2.13
N GLY A 104 -3.63 0.07 -2.68
CA GLY A 104 -3.45 0.08 -4.13
C GLY A 104 -2.07 0.54 -4.56
N GLY A 105 -1.72 0.24 -5.81
CA GLY A 105 -0.60 0.87 -6.48
C GLY A 105 -0.89 2.31 -6.84
N GLU A 106 0.12 2.99 -7.38
CA GLU A 106 -0.07 4.34 -7.93
C GLU A 106 -0.85 4.27 -9.26
N THR A 107 -2.01 4.93 -9.30
CA THR A 107 -2.90 5.01 -10.47
C THR A 107 -3.73 6.28 -10.43
N ASP A 108 -3.99 6.90 -11.60
CA ASP A 108 -4.91 8.05 -11.68
C ASP A 108 -6.37 7.66 -11.39
N ALA A 109 -6.73 6.38 -11.52
CA ALA A 109 -8.06 5.88 -11.16
C ALA A 109 -8.39 6.05 -9.66
N MET A 110 -7.40 6.25 -8.79
CA MET A 110 -7.62 6.65 -7.39
C MET A 110 -8.49 7.92 -7.27
N ARG A 111 -8.54 8.77 -8.31
CA ARG A 111 -9.47 9.91 -8.36
C ARG A 111 -10.93 9.50 -8.30
N LEU A 112 -11.28 8.34 -8.87
CA LEU A 112 -12.65 7.82 -8.80
C LEU A 112 -12.99 7.46 -7.34
N ILE A 113 -12.09 6.75 -6.69
CA ILE A 113 -12.21 6.38 -5.27
C ILE A 113 -12.30 7.64 -4.39
N ALA A 114 -11.43 8.63 -4.62
CA ALA A 114 -11.45 9.90 -3.90
C ALA A 114 -12.77 10.68 -4.08
N ARG A 115 -13.37 10.65 -5.29
CA ARG A 115 -14.69 11.27 -5.53
C ARG A 115 -15.80 10.57 -4.75
N ALA A 116 -15.83 9.24 -4.78
CA ALA A 116 -16.80 8.45 -4.02
C ALA A 116 -16.64 8.69 -2.51
N ALA A 117 -15.40 8.67 -2.01
CA ALA A 117 -15.07 8.95 -0.62
C ALA A 117 -15.52 10.35 -0.19
N ARG A 118 -15.24 11.41 -1.00
CA ARG A 118 -15.66 12.77 -0.71
C ARG A 118 -17.19 12.87 -0.61
N LYS A 119 -17.92 12.30 -1.58
CA LYS A 119 -19.39 12.32 -1.57
C LYS A 119 -19.97 11.52 -0.39
N LEU A 120 -19.34 10.40 -0.01
CA LEU A 120 -19.78 9.63 1.14
C LEU A 120 -19.55 10.40 2.44
N GLN A 121 -18.44 11.13 2.55
CA GLN A 121 -18.13 11.92 3.73
C GLN A 121 -19.05 13.12 3.92
N GLU A 122 -19.65 13.64 2.84
CA GLU A 122 -20.72 14.66 2.91
C GLU A 122 -21.98 14.11 3.62
N ASP A 123 -22.32 12.83 3.35
CA ASP A 123 -23.47 12.15 3.97
C ASP A 123 -23.13 11.61 5.38
N TYR A 124 -21.88 11.14 5.58
CA TYR A 124 -21.42 10.49 6.82
C TYR A 124 -20.06 11.07 7.27
N PRO A 125 -20.05 12.24 7.93
CA PRO A 125 -18.80 12.96 8.25
C PRO A 125 -17.85 12.23 9.21
N LEU A 126 -18.32 11.23 9.93
CA LEU A 126 -17.53 10.46 10.90
C LEU A 126 -16.79 9.27 10.29
N ILE A 127 -16.95 9.01 8.97
CA ILE A 127 -16.17 8.00 8.26
C ILE A 127 -14.75 8.53 8.03
N LYS A 128 -13.76 7.69 8.30
CA LYS A 128 -12.34 7.98 8.04
C LYS A 128 -11.78 7.03 7.00
N TYR A 129 -10.79 7.49 6.26
CA TYR A 129 -10.15 6.71 5.21
C TYR A 129 -8.66 6.53 5.51
N HIS A 130 -8.18 5.30 5.40
CA HIS A 130 -6.78 4.93 5.56
C HIS A 130 -6.27 4.35 4.25
N LEU A 131 -5.29 5.03 3.64
CA LEU A 131 -4.73 4.61 2.36
C LEU A 131 -3.40 3.90 2.58
N PHE A 132 -3.25 2.75 1.94
CA PHE A 132 -2.00 2.01 1.87
C PHE A 132 -1.52 1.96 0.42
N SER A 133 -0.31 2.47 0.16
CA SER A 133 0.32 2.39 -1.15
C SER A 133 1.34 1.25 -1.18
N GLY A 134 1.16 0.33 -2.11
CA GLY A 134 2.03 -0.83 -2.27
C GLY A 134 1.79 -1.50 -3.63
N ASN A 135 2.61 -2.49 -3.97
CA ASN A 135 2.39 -3.31 -5.15
C ASN A 135 1.21 -4.28 -4.94
N ALA A 136 0.81 -5.01 -5.97
CA ALA A 136 -0.34 -5.91 -5.89
C ALA A 136 -0.15 -7.02 -4.85
N ASP A 137 1.06 -7.55 -4.67
CA ASP A 137 1.33 -8.61 -3.69
C ASP A 137 1.21 -8.08 -2.26
N ASP A 138 1.74 -6.88 -1.99
CA ASP A 138 1.61 -6.21 -0.68
C ASP A 138 0.14 -5.94 -0.34
N VAL A 139 -0.64 -5.49 -1.32
CA VAL A 139 -2.08 -5.21 -1.15
C VAL A 139 -2.86 -6.52 -0.95
N ALA A 140 -2.57 -7.56 -1.75
CA ALA A 140 -3.20 -8.87 -1.65
C ALA A 140 -2.94 -9.52 -0.28
N GLU A 141 -1.69 -9.48 0.21
CA GLU A 141 -1.33 -9.99 1.54
C GLU A 141 -2.13 -9.29 2.65
N ARG A 142 -2.26 -7.97 2.57
CA ARG A 142 -3.01 -7.19 3.57
C ARG A 142 -4.51 -7.42 3.49
N LEU A 143 -5.08 -7.59 2.29
CA LEU A 143 -6.48 -8.01 2.11
C LEU A 143 -6.71 -9.41 2.71
N ASP A 144 -5.80 -10.36 2.44
CA ASP A 144 -5.89 -11.72 2.96
C ASP A 144 -5.83 -11.77 4.50
N LYS A 145 -5.10 -10.86 5.12
CA LYS A 145 -5.00 -10.69 6.59
C LYS A 145 -6.16 -9.86 7.20
N GLY A 146 -7.06 -9.30 6.40
CA GLY A 146 -8.14 -8.41 6.89
C GLY A 146 -7.67 -7.02 7.32
N LEU A 147 -6.44 -6.64 7.00
CA LEU A 147 -5.87 -5.31 7.31
C LEU A 147 -6.35 -4.23 6.35
N LEU A 148 -6.86 -4.62 5.17
CA LEU A 148 -7.54 -3.77 4.20
C LEU A 148 -8.95 -4.29 3.97
N ASP A 149 -9.87 -3.38 3.68
CA ASP A 149 -11.24 -3.69 3.29
C ASP A 149 -11.37 -3.78 1.77
N PHE A 150 -10.66 -2.89 1.08
CA PHE A 150 -10.65 -2.80 -0.37
C PHE A 150 -9.21 -2.70 -0.90
N GLY A 151 -9.02 -3.23 -2.11
CA GLY A 151 -7.81 -3.07 -2.90
C GLY A 151 -8.11 -2.50 -4.28
N ILE A 152 -7.13 -1.83 -4.89
CA ILE A 152 -7.18 -1.47 -6.30
C ILE A 152 -6.13 -2.29 -7.03
N PHE A 153 -6.59 -3.21 -7.87
CA PHE A 153 -5.74 -4.05 -8.69
C PHE A 153 -5.70 -3.57 -10.12
N ILE A 154 -4.52 -3.54 -10.69
CA ILE A 154 -4.26 -3.26 -12.10
C ILE A 154 -4.24 -4.60 -12.83
N GLU A 155 -5.00 -4.72 -13.93
CA GLU A 155 -4.97 -5.93 -14.76
C GLU A 155 -3.65 -6.05 -15.55
N PRO A 156 -3.10 -7.28 -15.70
CA PRO A 156 -3.62 -8.57 -15.23
C PRO A 156 -3.33 -8.83 -13.74
N ALA A 157 -4.33 -9.35 -13.00
CA ALA A 157 -4.19 -9.71 -11.60
C ALA A 157 -4.96 -11.01 -11.29
N ASN A 158 -4.50 -11.77 -10.28
CA ASN A 158 -5.21 -12.97 -9.85
C ASN A 158 -6.44 -12.57 -9.00
N MET A 159 -7.63 -12.83 -9.54
CA MET A 159 -8.92 -12.48 -8.94
C MET A 159 -9.64 -13.67 -8.24
N GLU A 160 -9.02 -14.85 -8.18
CA GLU A 160 -9.69 -16.06 -7.67
C GLU A 160 -10.26 -15.94 -6.26
N LYS A 161 -9.57 -15.19 -5.40
CA LYS A 161 -9.94 -15.00 -3.99
C LYS A 161 -10.78 -13.75 -3.74
N TYR A 162 -11.03 -12.93 -4.77
CA TYR A 162 -11.65 -11.62 -4.63
C TYR A 162 -12.93 -11.51 -5.44
N ASP A 163 -13.89 -10.78 -4.89
CA ASP A 163 -14.95 -10.15 -5.65
C ASP A 163 -14.47 -8.77 -6.08
N TYR A 164 -15.02 -8.24 -7.16
CA TYR A 164 -14.52 -6.98 -7.70
C TYR A 164 -15.56 -6.18 -8.47
N LEU A 165 -15.30 -4.89 -8.57
CA LEU A 165 -15.96 -3.96 -9.49
C LEU A 165 -14.92 -3.40 -10.46
N ARG A 166 -15.16 -3.54 -11.76
CA ARG A 166 -14.30 -2.90 -12.77
C ARG A 166 -14.56 -1.41 -12.78
N LEU A 167 -13.53 -0.62 -12.53
CA LEU A 167 -13.63 0.83 -12.53
C LEU A 167 -13.74 1.37 -13.98
N PRO A 168 -14.55 2.41 -14.24
CA PRO A 168 -14.73 3.00 -15.58
C PRO A 168 -13.57 3.92 -15.94
N ALA A 169 -12.34 3.44 -15.77
CA ALA A 169 -11.11 4.12 -16.12
C ALA A 169 -10.07 3.11 -16.58
N ALA A 170 -9.18 3.57 -17.43
CA ALA A 170 -7.96 2.87 -17.80
C ALA A 170 -6.80 3.86 -17.77
N ASP A 171 -5.69 3.46 -17.21
CA ASP A 171 -4.44 4.17 -17.34
C ASP A 171 -3.71 3.72 -18.59
N THR A 172 -2.84 4.57 -19.14
CA THR A 172 -2.08 4.25 -20.34
C THR A 172 -0.62 4.03 -19.98
N TRP A 173 -0.05 2.90 -20.40
CA TRP A 173 1.38 2.66 -20.30
C TRP A 173 2.16 3.56 -21.25
N GLY A 174 3.29 4.07 -20.77
CA GLY A 174 4.17 4.93 -21.53
C GLY A 174 5.55 5.05 -20.93
N VAL A 175 6.29 6.00 -21.47
CA VAL A 175 7.66 6.27 -21.07
C VAL A 175 7.76 7.69 -20.51
N LEU A 176 8.17 7.78 -19.25
CA LEU A 176 8.56 9.02 -18.60
C LEU A 176 10.02 9.30 -18.91
N MET A 177 10.32 10.52 -19.35
CA MET A 177 11.66 10.92 -19.75
C MET A 177 11.87 12.42 -19.55
N ARG A 178 13.10 12.87 -19.66
CA ARG A 178 13.42 14.30 -19.70
C ARG A 178 12.93 14.93 -21.02
N LYS A 179 12.46 16.17 -20.97
CA LYS A 179 12.01 16.93 -22.18
C LYS A 179 13.12 17.15 -23.21
N ASP A 180 14.37 17.20 -22.75
CA ASP A 180 15.53 17.37 -23.62
C ASP A 180 16.02 16.05 -24.28
N SER A 181 15.40 14.92 -23.93
CA SER A 181 15.69 13.61 -24.51
C SER A 181 15.36 13.58 -26.03
N PRO A 182 16.16 12.88 -26.85
CA PRO A 182 15.83 12.65 -28.25
C PRO A 182 14.46 12.00 -28.48
N LEU A 183 14.07 11.05 -27.58
CA LEU A 183 12.77 10.37 -27.66
C LEU A 183 11.58 11.27 -27.33
N ALA A 184 11.78 12.38 -26.63
CA ALA A 184 10.72 13.32 -26.31
C ALA A 184 10.12 14.02 -27.54
N ARG A 185 10.82 13.97 -28.70
CA ARG A 185 10.35 14.52 -29.98
C ARG A 185 9.33 13.62 -30.68
N LEU A 186 9.26 12.35 -30.27
CA LEU A 186 8.29 11.39 -30.82
C LEU A 186 6.92 11.62 -30.18
N ASP A 187 5.85 11.28 -30.91
CA ASP A 187 4.49 11.35 -30.38
C ASP A 187 4.15 10.11 -29.53
N HIS A 188 4.76 8.97 -29.84
CA HIS A 188 4.60 7.68 -29.16
C HIS A 188 5.91 6.89 -29.17
N ILE A 189 6.01 5.91 -28.30
CA ILE A 189 7.22 5.06 -28.13
C ILE A 189 6.91 3.62 -28.54
N GLU A 190 7.63 3.12 -29.52
CA GLU A 190 7.64 1.71 -29.89
C GLU A 190 8.79 0.98 -29.19
N ILE A 191 8.69 -0.36 -29.08
CA ILE A 191 9.72 -1.19 -28.43
C ILE A 191 11.12 -1.01 -29.04
N ARG A 192 11.19 -0.78 -30.36
CA ARG A 192 12.48 -0.56 -31.07
C ARG A 192 13.23 0.67 -30.55
N HIS A 193 12.52 1.69 -30.03
CA HIS A 193 13.13 2.91 -29.48
C HIS A 193 13.75 2.67 -28.11
N LEU A 194 13.42 1.54 -27.46
CA LEU A 194 13.86 1.22 -26.08
C LEU A 194 15.04 0.23 -26.03
N LYS A 195 15.43 -0.37 -27.17
CA LYS A 195 16.46 -1.44 -27.20
C LYS A 195 17.84 -0.97 -26.75
N GLU A 196 18.18 0.31 -26.96
CA GLU A 196 19.53 0.83 -26.71
C GLU A 196 19.57 1.87 -25.58
N VAL A 197 18.48 2.05 -24.87
CA VAL A 197 18.39 3.05 -23.80
C VAL A 197 18.29 2.40 -22.41
N PRO A 198 18.84 3.03 -21.36
CA PRO A 198 18.69 2.53 -19.99
C PRO A 198 17.25 2.70 -19.51
N LEU A 199 16.63 1.61 -19.06
CA LEU A 199 15.24 1.60 -18.63
C LEU A 199 15.10 1.39 -17.12
N ILE A 200 14.11 2.04 -16.57
CA ILE A 200 13.65 1.92 -15.18
C ILE A 200 12.22 1.37 -15.26
N THR A 201 11.93 0.23 -14.63
CA THR A 201 10.61 -0.41 -14.76
C THR A 201 10.02 -0.79 -13.40
N SER A 202 8.70 -1.00 -13.35
CA SER A 202 8.05 -1.54 -12.17
C SER A 202 8.50 -2.98 -11.92
N GLN A 203 8.85 -3.29 -10.68
CA GLN A 203 9.18 -4.67 -10.28
C GLN A 203 8.00 -5.61 -10.53
N GLN A 204 6.78 -5.16 -10.30
CA GLN A 204 5.56 -5.93 -10.53
C GLN A 204 5.34 -6.24 -12.01
N SER A 205 5.54 -5.27 -12.91
CA SER A 205 5.33 -5.48 -14.35
C SER A 205 6.29 -6.49 -14.96
N MET A 206 7.47 -6.67 -14.34
CA MET A 206 8.40 -7.75 -14.72
C MET A 206 7.89 -9.14 -14.33
N ILE A 207 7.21 -9.25 -13.18
CA ILE A 207 6.70 -10.53 -12.65
C ILE A 207 5.39 -10.91 -13.35
N SER A 208 4.50 -9.96 -13.56
CA SER A 208 3.14 -10.19 -14.11
C SER A 208 3.09 -10.31 -15.64
N ASN A 209 4.22 -10.18 -16.34
CA ASN A 209 4.28 -10.18 -17.81
C ASN A 209 3.33 -9.16 -18.47
N GLU A 210 3.09 -8.01 -17.84
CA GLU A 210 2.19 -6.96 -18.34
C GLU A 210 2.54 -6.51 -19.76
N PHE A 211 3.82 -6.59 -20.12
CA PHE A 211 4.33 -6.23 -21.44
C PHE A 211 4.41 -7.39 -22.44
N SER A 212 4.03 -8.63 -22.06
CA SER A 212 4.15 -9.82 -22.91
C SER A 212 3.37 -9.68 -24.23
N GLY A 213 2.24 -8.97 -24.20
CA GLY A 213 1.43 -8.66 -25.39
C GLY A 213 1.97 -7.52 -26.24
N TRP A 214 2.76 -6.60 -25.65
CA TRP A 214 3.25 -5.40 -26.30
C TRP A 214 4.59 -5.60 -26.99
N GLY A 215 5.55 -6.28 -26.35
CA GLY A 215 6.93 -6.44 -26.87
C GLY A 215 7.32 -7.88 -27.19
N ARG A 216 6.47 -8.87 -26.94
CA ARG A 216 6.77 -10.29 -27.09
C ARG A 216 8.17 -10.65 -26.58
N HIS A 217 9.01 -11.30 -27.39
CA HIS A 217 10.37 -11.71 -27.00
C HIS A 217 11.40 -10.57 -26.92
N ASP A 218 11.04 -9.34 -27.32
CA ASP A 218 11.96 -8.21 -27.31
C ASP A 218 12.12 -7.58 -25.92
N PHE A 219 11.15 -7.76 -24.99
CA PHE A 219 11.21 -7.17 -23.65
C PHE A 219 12.39 -7.72 -22.83
N ASP A 220 12.69 -9.00 -22.97
CA ASP A 220 13.82 -9.64 -22.26
C ASP A 220 15.20 -9.12 -22.73
N GLN A 221 15.26 -8.41 -23.85
CA GLN A 221 16.48 -7.83 -24.41
C GLN A 221 16.68 -6.38 -24.04
N LEU A 222 15.73 -5.79 -23.29
CA LEU A 222 15.81 -4.39 -22.87
C LEU A 222 16.84 -4.20 -21.74
N ASN A 223 17.53 -3.07 -21.77
CA ASN A 223 18.55 -2.73 -20.78
C ASN A 223 17.90 -2.14 -19.50
N ILE A 224 17.43 -3.00 -18.60
CA ILE A 224 16.84 -2.59 -17.31
C ILE A 224 17.97 -2.26 -16.35
N VAL A 225 18.11 -0.97 -15.99
CA VAL A 225 19.16 -0.48 -15.08
C VAL A 225 18.65 -0.26 -13.64
N ALA A 226 17.33 -0.13 -13.45
CA ALA A 226 16.73 0.01 -12.13
C ALA A 226 15.28 -0.51 -12.13
N THR A 227 14.80 -0.91 -10.95
CA THR A 227 13.40 -1.24 -10.72
C THR A 227 12.80 -0.39 -9.61
N TYR A 228 11.48 -0.19 -9.62
CA TYR A 228 10.75 0.57 -8.62
C TYR A 228 9.46 -0.16 -8.21
N ASN A 229 8.95 0.16 -7.03
CA ASN A 229 7.60 -0.22 -6.59
C ASN A 229 6.60 0.93 -6.71
N LEU A 230 7.03 2.18 -6.47
CA LEU A 230 6.25 3.40 -6.62
C LEU A 230 6.99 4.40 -7.53
N VAL A 231 6.27 5.03 -8.47
CA VAL A 231 6.89 5.79 -9.57
C VAL A 231 7.53 7.10 -9.14
N TYR A 232 7.14 7.68 -8.02
CA TYR A 232 7.69 8.97 -7.59
C TYR A 232 9.23 8.94 -7.50
N ASN A 233 9.80 7.94 -6.80
CA ASN A 233 11.26 7.83 -6.70
C ASN A 233 11.91 7.54 -8.06
N ALA A 234 11.27 6.74 -8.91
CA ALA A 234 11.75 6.50 -10.27
C ALA A 234 11.78 7.79 -11.11
N SER A 235 10.80 8.67 -10.92
CA SER A 235 10.78 9.96 -11.63
C SER A 235 11.96 10.87 -11.28
N LEU A 236 12.48 10.78 -10.05
CA LEU A 236 13.70 11.49 -9.65
C LEU A 236 14.94 10.93 -10.35
N LEU A 237 15.03 9.59 -10.49
CA LEU A 237 16.12 8.97 -11.27
C LEU A 237 16.08 9.39 -12.73
N VAL A 238 14.87 9.53 -13.31
CA VAL A 238 14.70 10.04 -14.67
C VAL A 238 15.12 11.50 -14.77
N ALA A 239 14.72 12.35 -13.81
CA ALA A 239 15.08 13.76 -13.77
C ALA A 239 16.61 13.95 -13.73
N GLU A 240 17.32 13.13 -12.94
CA GLU A 240 18.77 13.13 -12.86
C GLU A 240 19.46 12.44 -14.06
N GLY A 241 18.70 11.93 -15.04
CA GLY A 241 19.25 11.40 -16.28
C GLY A 241 19.74 9.95 -16.22
N LEU A 242 19.34 9.16 -15.20
CA LEU A 242 19.74 7.75 -15.11
C LEU A 242 19.16 6.91 -16.26
N GLY A 243 17.96 7.26 -16.73
CA GLY A 243 17.30 6.51 -17.80
C GLY A 243 15.87 6.95 -18.06
N TYR A 244 15.11 6.06 -18.65
CA TYR A 244 13.72 6.23 -19.07
C TYR A 244 12.83 5.32 -18.24
N ALA A 245 11.75 5.83 -17.65
CA ALA A 245 10.89 4.98 -16.84
C ALA A 245 9.66 4.52 -17.62
N LEU A 246 9.45 3.20 -17.68
CA LEU A 246 8.19 2.60 -18.10
C LEU A 246 7.19 2.71 -16.95
N CYS A 247 6.12 3.49 -17.14
CA CYS A 247 5.11 3.75 -16.09
C CYS A 247 3.73 4.04 -16.69
N LEU A 248 2.74 4.12 -15.82
CA LEU A 248 1.40 4.59 -16.18
C LEU A 248 1.39 6.13 -16.32
N ASP A 249 0.46 6.64 -17.11
CA ASP A 249 0.28 8.08 -17.33
C ASP A 249 -0.25 8.81 -16.07
N LYS A 250 -0.11 10.14 -16.03
CA LYS A 250 -0.67 11.04 -15.00
C LYS A 250 -0.17 10.85 -13.57
N LEU A 251 0.79 9.98 -13.31
CA LEU A 251 1.33 9.72 -11.96
C LEU A 251 2.37 10.76 -11.53
N VAL A 252 3.02 11.38 -12.50
CA VAL A 252 4.06 12.39 -12.28
C VAL A 252 3.67 13.68 -12.99
N ASN A 253 3.98 14.81 -12.39
CA ASN A 253 3.73 16.09 -13.07
C ASN A 253 4.69 16.26 -14.26
N THR A 254 4.11 16.31 -15.46
CA THR A 254 4.82 16.50 -16.73
C THR A 254 4.48 17.83 -17.41
N THR A 255 3.71 18.70 -16.73
CA THR A 255 3.22 19.98 -17.26
C THR A 255 3.99 21.19 -16.70
N GLY A 256 3.76 22.34 -17.27
CA GLY A 256 4.37 23.60 -16.83
C GLY A 256 5.91 23.53 -16.84
N ASN A 257 6.51 23.92 -15.72
CA ASN A 257 7.97 23.96 -15.54
C ASN A 257 8.62 22.61 -15.25
N SER A 258 7.87 21.49 -15.32
CA SER A 258 8.48 20.17 -15.16
C SER A 258 9.52 19.92 -16.26
N GLU A 259 10.66 19.35 -15.86
CA GLU A 259 11.71 18.90 -16.81
C GLU A 259 11.34 17.58 -17.49
N LEU A 260 10.28 16.92 -17.01
CA LEU A 260 9.84 15.60 -17.48
C LEU A 260 8.70 15.72 -18.47
N CYS A 261 8.62 14.76 -19.39
CA CYS A 261 7.48 14.52 -20.26
C CYS A 261 7.15 13.03 -20.31
N PHE A 262 5.92 12.71 -20.69
CA PHE A 262 5.43 11.36 -20.86
C PHE A 262 5.03 11.13 -22.32
N LYS A 263 5.35 9.95 -22.86
CA LYS A 263 4.94 9.52 -24.19
C LYS A 263 4.31 8.13 -24.11
N PRO A 264 3.11 7.93 -24.68
CA PRO A 264 2.42 6.65 -24.66
C PRO A 264 3.18 5.60 -25.47
N LEU A 265 2.98 4.34 -25.13
CA LEU A 265 3.47 3.22 -25.94
C LEU A 265 2.64 3.04 -27.22
N GLU A 266 3.29 2.52 -28.26
CA GLU A 266 2.65 2.11 -29.52
C GLU A 266 3.13 0.67 -29.90
N PRO A 267 2.25 -0.31 -30.10
CA PRO A 267 0.78 -0.24 -29.95
C PRO A 267 0.36 0.20 -28.54
N ARG A 268 -0.76 0.95 -28.45
CA ARG A 268 -1.27 1.43 -27.19
C ARG A 268 -1.54 0.29 -26.21
N LEU A 269 -1.02 0.40 -25.01
CA LEU A 269 -1.21 -0.55 -23.94
C LEU A 269 -1.97 0.15 -22.80
N GLU A 270 -3.16 -0.38 -22.49
CA GLU A 270 -4.02 0.13 -21.43
C GLU A 270 -4.01 -0.81 -20.23
N ALA A 271 -4.03 -0.23 -19.05
CA ALA A 271 -4.16 -0.91 -17.79
C ALA A 271 -5.56 -0.65 -17.22
N HIS A 272 -6.39 -1.68 -17.16
CA HIS A 272 -7.70 -1.63 -16.53
C HIS A 272 -7.58 -1.86 -15.03
N LEU A 273 -8.52 -1.30 -14.27
CA LEU A 273 -8.44 -1.30 -12.82
C LEU A 273 -9.72 -1.84 -12.20
N ASN A 274 -9.55 -2.58 -11.13
CA ASN A 274 -10.63 -3.18 -10.36
C ASN A 274 -10.54 -2.76 -8.91
N LEU A 275 -11.65 -2.33 -8.33
CA LEU A 275 -11.84 -2.27 -6.89
C LEU A 275 -12.17 -3.68 -6.42
N VAL A 276 -11.32 -4.26 -5.58
CA VAL A 276 -11.43 -5.65 -5.13
C VAL A 276 -11.62 -5.73 -3.62
N TRP A 277 -12.25 -6.81 -3.15
CA TRP A 277 -12.35 -7.19 -1.75
C TRP A 277 -12.37 -8.71 -1.62
N LYS A 278 -12.03 -9.21 -0.45
CA LYS A 278 -11.97 -10.65 -0.21
C LYS A 278 -13.36 -11.28 -0.34
N LYS A 279 -13.49 -12.40 -1.05
CA LYS A 279 -14.75 -13.19 -1.11
C LYS A 279 -15.24 -13.53 0.30
N TYR A 280 -16.55 -13.45 0.49
CA TYR A 280 -17.22 -13.70 1.77
C TYR A 280 -16.81 -12.74 2.90
N HIS A 281 -16.24 -11.58 2.57
CA HIS A 281 -15.94 -10.56 3.56
C HIS A 281 -17.24 -9.96 4.12
N VAL A 282 -17.33 -9.88 5.44
CA VAL A 282 -18.42 -9.18 6.12
C VAL A 282 -18.01 -7.73 6.27
N PHE A 283 -18.67 -6.84 5.57
CA PHE A 283 -18.37 -5.42 5.63
C PHE A 283 -18.93 -4.76 6.88
N SER A 284 -18.20 -3.77 7.41
CA SER A 284 -18.77 -2.78 8.33
C SER A 284 -19.81 -1.92 7.61
N LYS A 285 -20.73 -1.28 8.35
CA LYS A 285 -21.72 -0.34 7.77
C LYS A 285 -21.05 0.77 6.93
N ALA A 286 -19.88 1.26 7.35
CA ALA A 286 -19.11 2.25 6.60
C ALA A 286 -18.62 1.69 5.25
N CYS A 287 -18.08 0.47 5.23
CA CYS A 287 -17.62 -0.20 4.01
C CYS A 287 -18.77 -0.54 3.06
N GLU A 288 -19.93 -0.99 3.57
CA GLU A 288 -21.15 -1.20 2.77
C GLU A 288 -21.57 0.10 2.07
N LYS A 289 -21.66 1.20 2.82
CA LYS A 289 -22.03 2.50 2.27
C LYS A 289 -21.02 3.03 1.25
N PHE A 290 -19.75 2.75 1.47
CA PHE A 290 -18.70 3.10 0.51
C PHE A 290 -18.87 2.32 -0.80
N LEU A 291 -19.09 1.02 -0.73
CA LEU A 291 -19.31 0.18 -1.90
C LEU A 291 -20.57 0.59 -2.67
N GLU A 292 -21.68 0.83 -1.96
CA GLU A 292 -22.92 1.37 -2.56
C GLU A 292 -22.66 2.73 -3.27
N LYS A 293 -21.86 3.61 -2.64
CA LYS A 293 -21.55 4.93 -3.22
C LYS A 293 -20.71 4.79 -4.49
N VAL A 294 -19.71 3.90 -4.51
CA VAL A 294 -18.90 3.60 -5.71
C VAL A 294 -19.80 3.06 -6.83
N GLN A 295 -20.66 2.09 -6.55
CA GLN A 295 -21.58 1.52 -7.52
C GLN A 295 -22.51 2.57 -8.14
N ASN A 296 -23.13 3.38 -7.29
CA ASN A 296 -24.07 4.41 -7.72
C ASN A 296 -23.38 5.52 -8.50
N GLU A 297 -22.18 5.98 -8.08
CA GLU A 297 -21.45 7.05 -8.74
C GLU A 297 -21.04 6.70 -10.16
N PHE A 298 -20.69 5.43 -10.39
CA PHE A 298 -20.14 4.98 -11.67
C PHE A 298 -21.12 4.08 -12.46
N HIS A 299 -22.36 3.90 -11.98
CA HIS A 299 -23.38 3.05 -12.59
C HIS A 299 -22.90 1.60 -12.83
N ILE A 300 -22.12 1.07 -11.88
CA ILE A 300 -21.57 -0.30 -11.95
C ILE A 300 -22.43 -1.20 -11.06
N HIS A 301 -22.85 -2.33 -11.61
CA HIS A 301 -23.60 -3.37 -10.86
C HIS A 301 -22.73 -4.62 -10.74
N ILE A 302 -22.86 -5.31 -9.59
CA ILE A 302 -22.23 -6.61 -9.34
C ILE A 302 -22.98 -7.69 -10.12
#